data_6e756b85fbb599fbcb6c6b5eaf7d572a
#
_entry.id   6e756b85fbb599fbcb6c6b5eaf7d572a
#
_cell.length_a   1.000
_cell.length_b   1.000
_cell.length_c   1.000
_cell.angle_alpha   90.00
_cell.angle_beta   90.00
_cell.angle_gamma   90.00
#
_symmetry.space_group_name_H-M   'P 1'
#
loop_
_entity.id
_entity.type
_entity.pdbx_description
1 polymer ?
#
loop_
_entity_poly.entity_id
_entity_poly.type
_entity_poly.pdbx_seq_one_letter_code
_entity_poly.pdbx_strand_id
1 'polypeptide(L)'
;MKFDSIIDAAAGNRMTVPEGWGQGRATFGGLVGAILIRHMDAHLGADAPPLRSFTISFVAPMVPGPVDLEATTLRAGKSVTQVQVMARQEGQVVATLLGSLGHGRESSIRVPGPEAPRWKAPQDCFKLPYMEGRSPTFLRFFDMRIAGGNMIFSGAKEPDFHGYMRFDEPGQTQDAATLACLVDTWPAGVLPMLSKPAPASSLTWTMELLEDPLELEPVDF
;
A
#
# COMPACT_ATOMS: atom_id res chain seq x y z
N MET A 1 -3.00 -4.36 -17.03
CA MET A 1 -4.02 -3.32 -16.73
C MET A 1 -3.32 -2.26 -15.90
N LYS A 2 -3.57 -0.98 -16.19
CA LYS A 2 -2.99 0.16 -15.45
C LYS A 2 -3.61 0.27 -14.06
N PHE A 3 -2.84 0.79 -13.10
CA PHE A 3 -3.28 0.95 -11.71
C PHE A 3 -4.63 1.70 -11.61
N ASP A 4 -4.73 2.87 -12.24
CA ASP A 4 -5.95 3.69 -12.17
C ASP A 4 -7.21 2.94 -12.62
N SER A 5 -7.12 2.15 -13.72
CA SER A 5 -8.25 1.34 -14.18
C SER A 5 -8.67 0.25 -13.18
N ILE A 6 -7.70 -0.28 -12.41
CA ILE A 6 -7.99 -1.26 -11.35
C ILE A 6 -8.70 -0.56 -10.20
N ILE A 7 -8.20 0.60 -9.80
CA ILE A 7 -8.75 1.39 -8.69
C ILE A 7 -10.15 1.90 -9.04
N ASP A 8 -10.38 2.36 -10.27
CA ASP A 8 -11.72 2.75 -10.71
C ASP A 8 -12.73 1.60 -10.64
N ALA A 9 -12.31 0.39 -11.05
CA ALA A 9 -13.16 -0.81 -10.97
C ALA A 9 -13.48 -1.20 -9.51
N ALA A 10 -12.60 -0.90 -8.55
CA ALA A 10 -12.80 -1.20 -7.14
C ALA A 10 -13.90 -0.36 -6.46
N ALA A 11 -14.40 0.68 -7.12
CA ALA A 11 -15.58 1.42 -6.64
C ALA A 11 -16.87 0.57 -6.69
N GLY A 12 -16.92 -0.46 -7.54
CA GLY A 12 -18.05 -1.39 -7.63
C GLY A 12 -17.99 -2.51 -6.59
N ASN A 13 -19.13 -3.17 -6.36
CA ASN A 13 -19.22 -4.30 -5.41
C ASN A 13 -18.60 -5.61 -5.96
N ARG A 14 -18.21 -5.62 -7.22
CA ARG A 14 -17.55 -6.75 -7.87
C ARG A 14 -16.59 -6.26 -8.92
N MET A 15 -15.39 -6.81 -8.94
CA MET A 15 -14.37 -6.54 -9.96
C MET A 15 -13.58 -7.78 -10.32
N THR A 16 -12.68 -7.66 -11.29
CA THR A 16 -11.72 -8.71 -11.63
C THR A 16 -10.33 -8.24 -11.22
N VAL A 17 -9.68 -8.98 -10.33
CA VAL A 17 -8.26 -8.79 -10.01
C VAL A 17 -7.44 -9.18 -11.24
N PRO A 18 -6.61 -8.29 -11.79
CA PRO A 18 -5.88 -8.57 -13.03
C PRO A 18 -4.66 -9.45 -12.78
N GLU A 19 -4.25 -10.17 -13.82
CA GLU A 19 -2.93 -10.78 -13.87
C GLU A 19 -1.80 -9.74 -13.91
N GLY A 20 -0.58 -10.16 -13.56
CA GLY A 20 0.63 -9.34 -13.63
C GLY A 20 0.94 -8.55 -12.37
N TRP A 21 0.08 -8.59 -11.36
CA TRP A 21 0.28 -7.96 -10.06
C TRP A 21 0.64 -8.96 -8.95
N GLY A 22 1.26 -10.05 -9.32
CA GLY A 22 1.56 -11.14 -8.38
C GLY A 22 2.82 -10.90 -7.54
N GLN A 23 2.73 -11.35 -6.29
CA GLN A 23 3.84 -11.55 -5.36
C GLN A 23 3.81 -13.01 -4.89
N GLY A 24 4.60 -13.86 -5.55
CA GLY A 24 4.51 -15.31 -5.34
C GLY A 24 3.16 -15.86 -5.83
N ARG A 25 2.40 -16.49 -4.94
CA ARG A 25 1.10 -17.12 -5.26
C ARG A 25 -0.09 -16.18 -5.12
N ALA A 26 0.12 -15.01 -4.54
CA ALA A 26 -0.94 -14.04 -4.23
C ALA A 26 -0.76 -12.76 -5.04
N THR A 27 -1.82 -11.99 -5.15
CA THR A 27 -1.77 -10.59 -5.57
C THR A 27 -0.95 -9.78 -4.55
N PHE A 28 -0.17 -8.84 -5.04
CA PHE A 28 0.61 -7.90 -4.24
C PHE A 28 -0.25 -7.19 -3.18
N GLY A 29 0.22 -7.21 -1.92
CA GLY A 29 -0.53 -6.71 -0.77
C GLY A 29 -0.91 -5.24 -0.87
N GLY A 30 -0.02 -4.40 -1.42
CA GLY A 30 -0.29 -3.00 -1.65
C GLY A 30 -1.43 -2.75 -2.63
N LEU A 31 -1.56 -3.56 -3.69
CA LEU A 31 -2.72 -3.48 -4.57
C LEU A 31 -4.01 -3.92 -3.86
N VAL A 32 -3.94 -4.98 -3.05
CA VAL A 32 -5.09 -5.41 -2.24
C VAL A 32 -5.54 -4.30 -1.30
N GLY A 33 -4.59 -3.64 -0.63
CA GLY A 33 -4.87 -2.49 0.23
C GLY A 33 -5.53 -1.34 -0.50
N ALA A 34 -4.98 -0.97 -1.67
CA ALA A 34 -5.53 0.08 -2.51
C ALA A 34 -6.97 -0.20 -2.97
N ILE A 35 -7.27 -1.45 -3.39
CA ILE A 35 -8.62 -1.90 -3.76
C ILE A 35 -9.59 -1.73 -2.59
N LEU A 36 -9.21 -2.17 -1.39
CA LEU A 36 -10.08 -2.09 -0.22
C LEU A 36 -10.32 -0.65 0.22
N ILE A 37 -9.30 0.21 0.18
CA ILE A 37 -9.41 1.64 0.51
C ILE A 37 -10.33 2.33 -0.51
N ARG A 38 -10.13 2.10 -1.80
CA ARG A 38 -10.98 2.69 -2.85
C ARG A 38 -12.43 2.28 -2.70
N HIS A 39 -12.71 1.01 -2.37
CA HIS A 39 -14.06 0.55 -2.14
C HIS A 39 -14.70 1.20 -0.90
N MET A 40 -13.91 1.40 0.16
CA MET A 40 -14.32 2.15 1.35
C MET A 40 -14.70 3.59 1.00
N ASP A 41 -13.87 4.28 0.21
CA ASP A 41 -14.10 5.67 -0.20
C ASP A 41 -15.38 5.78 -1.07
N ALA A 42 -15.56 4.85 -2.00
CA ALA A 42 -16.77 4.79 -2.82
C ALA A 42 -18.06 4.53 -2.00
N HIS A 43 -17.96 3.72 -0.94
CA HIS A 43 -19.07 3.45 -0.01
C HIS A 43 -19.46 4.70 0.81
N LEU A 44 -18.45 5.47 1.23
CA LEU A 44 -18.67 6.65 2.08
C LEU A 44 -19.07 7.89 1.28
N GLY A 45 -18.62 8.01 0.02
CA GLY A 45 -18.87 9.16 -0.85
C GLY A 45 -17.94 10.34 -0.61
N ALA A 46 -18.12 11.40 -1.39
CA ALA A 46 -17.20 12.54 -1.46
C ALA A 46 -17.14 13.42 -0.19
N ASP A 47 -18.17 13.36 0.66
CA ASP A 47 -18.22 14.14 1.91
C ASP A 47 -17.60 13.40 3.10
N ALA A 48 -16.96 12.25 2.87
CA ALA A 48 -16.30 11.48 3.92
C ALA A 48 -15.14 12.26 4.55
N PRO A 49 -14.96 12.18 5.88
CA PRO A 49 -13.77 12.75 6.50
C PRO A 49 -12.51 11.98 6.05
N PRO A 50 -11.32 12.61 6.10
CA PRO A 50 -10.07 11.97 5.74
C PRO A 50 -9.82 10.66 6.50
N LEU A 51 -9.23 9.67 5.81
CA LEU A 51 -8.75 8.44 6.42
C LEU A 51 -7.58 8.76 7.37
N ARG A 52 -7.63 8.24 8.61
CA ARG A 52 -6.60 8.44 9.63
C ARG A 52 -5.77 7.20 9.91
N SER A 53 -6.42 6.05 9.86
CA SER A 53 -5.73 4.78 10.00
C SER A 53 -6.52 3.66 9.36
N PHE A 54 -5.81 2.62 8.98
CA PHE A 54 -6.43 1.37 8.60
C PHE A 54 -5.59 0.19 9.06
N THR A 55 -6.25 -0.93 9.28
CA THR A 55 -5.60 -2.23 9.48
C THR A 55 -6.16 -3.20 8.45
N ILE A 56 -5.28 -3.87 7.72
CA ILE A 56 -5.63 -4.95 6.80
C ILE A 56 -5.24 -6.29 7.43
N SER A 57 -6.11 -7.28 7.31
CA SER A 57 -5.81 -8.69 7.55
C SER A 57 -5.84 -9.43 6.22
N PHE A 58 -4.73 -10.05 5.85
CA PHE A 58 -4.59 -10.91 4.68
C PHE A 58 -4.97 -12.33 5.10
N VAL A 59 -6.26 -12.68 4.91
CA VAL A 59 -6.85 -13.93 5.44
C VAL A 59 -6.48 -15.13 4.59
N ALA A 60 -6.48 -14.94 3.26
CA ALA A 60 -6.08 -15.96 2.30
C ALA A 60 -5.45 -15.28 1.07
N PRO A 61 -4.67 -16.00 0.23
CA PRO A 61 -4.13 -15.45 -0.99
C PRO A 61 -5.25 -14.96 -1.92
N MET A 62 -5.29 -13.65 -2.21
CA MET A 62 -6.12 -13.12 -3.28
C MET A 62 -5.43 -13.43 -4.62
N VAL A 63 -6.13 -14.07 -5.55
CA VAL A 63 -5.59 -14.47 -6.85
C VAL A 63 -6.24 -13.69 -8.00
N PRO A 64 -5.64 -13.63 -9.18
CA PRO A 64 -6.32 -13.09 -10.37
C PRO A 64 -7.67 -13.74 -10.61
N GLY A 65 -8.70 -12.95 -10.92
CA GLY A 65 -10.06 -13.42 -11.13
C GLY A 65 -11.11 -12.57 -10.42
N PRO A 66 -12.38 -13.00 -10.43
CA PRO A 66 -13.47 -12.25 -9.81
C PRO A 66 -13.28 -12.13 -8.29
N VAL A 67 -13.56 -10.94 -7.76
CA VAL A 67 -13.61 -10.66 -6.33
C VAL A 67 -14.87 -9.84 -6.04
N ASP A 68 -15.58 -10.22 -4.99
CA ASP A 68 -16.71 -9.49 -4.44
C ASP A 68 -16.21 -8.60 -3.29
N LEU A 69 -16.64 -7.34 -3.29
CA LEU A 69 -16.27 -6.32 -2.31
C LEU A 69 -17.53 -5.87 -1.55
N GLU A 70 -17.40 -5.77 -0.25
CA GLU A 70 -18.48 -5.35 0.65
C GLU A 70 -17.92 -4.38 1.69
N ALA A 71 -18.53 -3.19 1.81
CA ALA A 71 -18.19 -2.21 2.83
C ALA A 71 -19.39 -2.01 3.79
N THR A 72 -19.10 -1.89 5.06
CA THR A 72 -20.09 -1.66 6.12
C THR A 72 -19.60 -0.55 7.05
N THR A 73 -20.37 0.50 7.19
CA THR A 73 -20.13 1.51 8.21
C THR A 73 -20.51 0.95 9.57
N LEU A 74 -19.52 0.66 10.40
CA LEU A 74 -19.71 0.11 11.75
C LEU A 74 -20.27 1.18 12.70
N ARG A 75 -19.79 2.41 12.52
CA ARG A 75 -20.22 3.58 13.28
C ARG A 75 -19.90 4.86 12.53
N ALA A 76 -20.86 5.76 12.48
CA ALA A 76 -20.67 7.16 12.07
C ALA A 76 -20.95 8.04 13.29
N GLY A 77 -19.91 8.59 13.89
CA GLY A 77 -20.00 9.50 15.03
C GLY A 77 -19.68 10.93 14.63
N LYS A 78 -19.84 11.88 15.56
CA LYS A 78 -19.56 13.31 15.29
C LYS A 78 -18.08 13.57 14.87
N SER A 79 -17.15 12.78 15.36
CA SER A 79 -15.70 13.02 15.19
C SER A 79 -14.97 11.90 14.50
N VAL A 80 -15.51 10.68 14.51
CA VAL A 80 -14.88 9.48 13.95
C VAL A 80 -15.93 8.63 13.27
N THR A 81 -15.59 8.17 12.08
CA THR A 81 -16.33 7.13 11.34
C THR A 81 -15.45 5.90 11.25
N GLN A 82 -16.03 4.72 11.49
CA GLN A 82 -15.34 3.44 11.33
C GLN A 82 -16.06 2.58 10.28
N VAL A 83 -15.29 2.03 9.37
CA VAL A 83 -15.77 1.23 8.24
C VAL A 83 -15.00 -0.07 8.17
N GLN A 84 -15.71 -1.16 7.96
CA GLN A 84 -15.13 -2.44 7.61
C GLN A 84 -15.32 -2.68 6.11
N VAL A 85 -14.28 -3.18 5.44
CA VAL A 85 -14.35 -3.68 4.06
C VAL A 85 -13.93 -5.14 4.04
N MET A 86 -14.65 -5.96 3.30
CA MET A 86 -14.31 -7.36 3.06
C MET A 86 -14.20 -7.65 1.57
N ALA A 87 -13.16 -8.39 1.20
CA ALA A 87 -13.01 -8.97 -0.13
C ALA A 87 -13.21 -10.49 -0.07
N ARG A 88 -14.01 -11.02 -0.99
CA ARG A 88 -14.32 -12.45 -1.09
C ARG A 88 -14.03 -12.99 -2.47
N GLN A 89 -13.41 -14.15 -2.53
CA GLN A 89 -13.30 -14.95 -3.75
C GLN A 89 -13.93 -16.31 -3.50
N GLU A 90 -14.76 -16.78 -4.41
CA GLU A 90 -15.49 -18.07 -4.30
C GLU A 90 -16.21 -18.24 -2.94
N GLY A 91 -16.75 -17.13 -2.40
CA GLY A 91 -17.45 -17.10 -1.11
C GLY A 91 -16.55 -17.06 0.13
N GLN A 92 -15.24 -17.24 -0.02
CA GLN A 92 -14.28 -17.16 1.09
C GLN A 92 -13.72 -15.76 1.25
N VAL A 93 -13.57 -15.30 2.50
CA VAL A 93 -12.89 -14.03 2.79
C VAL A 93 -11.41 -14.20 2.48
N VAL A 94 -10.88 -13.33 1.61
CA VAL A 94 -9.45 -13.29 1.26
C VAL A 94 -8.72 -12.13 1.92
N ALA A 95 -9.40 -11.00 2.13
CA ALA A 95 -8.86 -9.88 2.88
C ALA A 95 -9.97 -9.10 3.59
N THR A 96 -9.61 -8.43 4.68
CA THR A 96 -10.49 -7.49 5.38
C THR A 96 -9.70 -6.25 5.79
N LEU A 97 -10.35 -5.09 5.73
CA LEU A 97 -9.80 -3.82 6.16
C LEU A 97 -10.74 -3.20 7.19
N LEU A 98 -10.17 -2.65 8.27
CA LEU A 98 -10.86 -1.78 9.20
C LEU A 98 -10.25 -0.38 9.06
N GLY A 99 -11.05 0.60 8.60
CA GLY A 99 -10.67 1.99 8.43
C GLY A 99 -11.27 2.88 9.51
N SER A 100 -10.48 3.87 9.96
CA SER A 100 -10.92 4.94 10.87
C SER A 100 -10.71 6.28 10.20
N LEU A 101 -11.78 7.05 10.06
CA LEU A 101 -11.81 8.34 9.37
C LEU A 101 -12.18 9.45 10.36
N GLY A 102 -11.65 10.66 10.15
CA GLY A 102 -11.95 11.80 11.02
C GLY A 102 -11.22 13.06 10.61
N HIS A 103 -11.81 14.23 10.90
CA HIS A 103 -11.14 15.51 10.66
C HIS A 103 -10.04 15.76 11.68
N GLY A 104 -9.03 16.52 11.27
CA GLY A 104 -8.00 17.04 12.15
C GLY A 104 -8.58 17.90 13.26
N ARG A 105 -7.88 18.01 14.38
CA ARG A 105 -8.24 18.87 15.51
C ARG A 105 -7.05 19.73 15.89
N GLU A 106 -7.34 20.94 16.33
CA GLU A 106 -6.31 21.76 16.99
C GLU A 106 -5.80 21.05 18.26
N SER A 107 -4.50 21.06 18.44
CA SER A 107 -3.84 20.52 19.62
C SER A 107 -2.83 21.51 20.16
N SER A 108 -2.85 21.70 21.49
CA SER A 108 -1.82 22.44 22.20
C SER A 108 -0.54 21.61 22.41
N ILE A 109 -0.60 20.31 22.13
CA ILE A 109 0.54 19.40 22.26
C ILE A 109 1.11 19.16 20.87
N ARG A 110 2.39 19.42 20.68
CA ARG A 110 3.13 19.15 19.46
C ARG A 110 4.40 18.38 19.82
N VAL A 111 4.49 17.14 19.40
CA VAL A 111 5.69 16.31 19.53
C VAL A 111 6.36 16.28 18.16
N PRO A 112 7.56 16.85 17.99
CA PRO A 112 8.27 16.80 16.72
C PRO A 112 8.63 15.34 16.42
N GLY A 113 8.47 14.94 15.15
CA GLY A 113 9.01 13.68 14.65
C GLY A 113 10.54 13.72 14.55
N PRO A 114 11.20 12.58 14.34
CA PRO A 114 12.61 12.56 13.99
C PRO A 114 12.85 13.32 12.69
N GLU A 115 14.02 13.96 12.57
CA GLU A 115 14.41 14.59 11.30
C GLU A 115 14.48 13.53 10.19
N ALA A 116 13.99 13.90 9.01
CA ALA A 116 14.11 13.04 7.85
C ALA A 116 15.60 12.84 7.51
N PRO A 117 16.05 11.60 7.26
CA PRO A 117 17.43 11.37 6.89
C PRO A 117 17.76 12.04 5.55
N ARG A 118 18.99 12.53 5.42
CA ARG A 118 19.48 13.11 4.16
C ARG A 118 20.03 11.99 3.29
N TRP A 119 19.34 11.69 2.21
CA TRP A 119 19.75 10.70 1.24
C TRP A 119 20.34 11.35 -0.02
N LYS A 120 20.97 10.56 -0.88
CA LYS A 120 21.34 10.97 -2.24
C LYS A 120 20.08 11.39 -2.99
N ALA A 121 20.20 12.30 -3.92
CA ALA A 121 19.08 12.65 -4.79
C ALA A 121 18.62 11.42 -5.60
N PRO A 122 17.33 11.28 -5.92
CA PRO A 122 16.80 10.09 -6.59
C PRO A 122 17.53 9.74 -7.91
N GLN A 123 17.92 10.76 -8.69
CA GLN A 123 18.65 10.56 -9.95
C GLN A 123 20.05 9.95 -9.77
N ASP A 124 20.64 10.11 -8.58
CA ASP A 124 21.97 9.57 -8.23
C ASP A 124 21.91 8.20 -7.57
N CYS A 125 20.68 7.67 -7.39
CA CYS A 125 20.44 6.38 -6.76
C CYS A 125 20.43 5.24 -7.78
N PHE A 126 20.78 4.04 -7.33
CA PHE A 126 20.72 2.85 -8.15
C PHE A 126 19.28 2.44 -8.43
N LYS A 127 18.85 2.50 -9.70
CA LYS A 127 17.55 1.99 -10.12
C LYS A 127 17.56 0.45 -10.06
N LEU A 128 16.66 -0.13 -9.28
CA LEU A 128 16.48 -1.57 -9.18
C LEU A 128 15.84 -2.08 -10.49
N PRO A 129 16.53 -2.92 -11.28
CA PRO A 129 15.96 -3.42 -12.52
C PRO A 129 14.90 -4.50 -12.25
N TYR A 130 13.78 -4.44 -13.00
CA TYR A 130 12.89 -5.58 -13.09
C TYR A 130 13.54 -6.71 -13.88
N MET A 131 13.57 -7.91 -13.32
CA MET A 131 14.12 -9.11 -13.98
C MET A 131 13.02 -10.16 -14.12
N GLU A 132 12.61 -10.41 -15.37
CA GLU A 132 11.59 -11.40 -15.66
C GLU A 132 11.95 -12.80 -15.11
N GLY A 133 10.99 -13.48 -14.51
CA GLY A 133 11.18 -14.79 -13.88
C GLY A 133 11.97 -14.80 -12.56
N ARG A 134 12.52 -13.64 -12.12
CA ARG A 134 13.24 -13.50 -10.85
C ARG A 134 12.59 -12.51 -9.91
N SER A 135 12.15 -11.36 -10.45
CA SER A 135 11.43 -10.35 -9.67
C SER A 135 9.96 -10.71 -9.54
N PRO A 136 9.30 -10.39 -8.41
CA PRO A 136 7.85 -10.41 -8.32
C PRO A 136 7.23 -9.58 -9.46
N THR A 137 6.14 -10.07 -10.06
CA THR A 137 5.62 -9.47 -11.30
C THR A 137 5.08 -8.05 -11.11
N PHE A 138 4.62 -7.71 -9.91
CA PHE A 138 4.13 -6.37 -9.60
C PHE A 138 5.23 -5.30 -9.71
N LEU A 139 6.50 -5.63 -9.46
CA LEU A 139 7.61 -4.65 -9.49
C LEU A 139 7.81 -3.99 -10.85
N ARG A 140 7.27 -4.58 -11.94
CA ARG A 140 7.32 -3.96 -13.28
C ARG A 140 6.58 -2.62 -13.38
N PHE A 141 5.70 -2.33 -12.43
CA PHE A 141 4.89 -1.12 -12.43
C PHE A 141 5.50 0.01 -11.62
N PHE A 142 6.70 -0.21 -11.05
CA PHE A 142 7.34 0.75 -10.15
C PHE A 142 8.77 1.07 -10.56
N ASP A 143 9.14 2.34 -10.41
CA ASP A 143 10.54 2.79 -10.41
C ASP A 143 11.01 2.83 -8.96
N MET A 144 11.88 1.89 -8.60
CA MET A 144 12.48 1.80 -7.27
C MET A 144 13.95 2.18 -7.34
N ARG A 145 14.40 3.06 -6.45
CA ARG A 145 15.77 3.56 -6.41
C ARG A 145 16.36 3.43 -5.02
N ILE A 146 17.48 2.73 -4.92
CA ILE A 146 18.16 2.44 -3.67
C ILE A 146 19.10 3.60 -3.35
N ALA A 147 18.82 4.31 -2.24
CA ALA A 147 19.63 5.43 -1.76
C ALA A 147 20.74 4.96 -0.81
N GLY A 148 20.55 3.85 -0.11
CA GLY A 148 21.54 3.30 0.79
C GLY A 148 21.05 2.06 1.55
N GLY A 149 21.87 1.65 2.52
CA GLY A 149 21.63 0.46 3.31
C GLY A 149 22.20 -0.80 2.67
N ASN A 150 21.72 -1.95 3.14
CA ASN A 150 22.19 -3.27 2.76
C ASN A 150 21.23 -3.91 1.74
N MET A 151 21.76 -4.58 0.74
CA MET A 151 20.92 -5.32 -0.22
C MET A 151 20.18 -6.47 0.46
N ILE A 152 18.96 -6.74 0.03
CA ILE A 152 18.20 -7.90 0.51
C ILE A 152 18.98 -9.20 0.32
N PHE A 153 18.87 -10.13 1.29
CA PHE A 153 19.55 -11.44 1.30
C PHE A 153 21.08 -11.37 1.34
N SER A 154 21.66 -10.28 1.83
CA SER A 154 23.12 -10.11 1.95
C SER A 154 23.72 -10.66 3.24
N GLY A 155 22.90 -11.12 4.20
CA GLY A 155 23.36 -11.55 5.53
C GLY A 155 23.87 -10.38 6.37
N ALA A 156 23.33 -9.18 6.16
CA ALA A 156 23.72 -7.98 6.88
C ALA A 156 23.40 -8.10 8.39
N LYS A 157 24.15 -7.34 9.19
CA LYS A 157 23.90 -7.28 10.64
C LYS A 157 22.75 -6.33 11.01
N GLU A 158 22.49 -5.35 10.17
CA GLU A 158 21.52 -4.29 10.40
C GLU A 158 20.39 -4.35 9.35
N PRO A 159 19.12 -4.13 9.75
CA PRO A 159 17.97 -4.14 8.87
C PRO A 159 17.80 -2.80 8.14
N ASP A 160 18.87 -2.26 7.58
CA ASP A 160 18.88 -0.97 6.90
C ASP A 160 18.81 -1.16 5.40
N PHE A 161 17.73 -0.68 4.79
CA PHE A 161 17.50 -0.66 3.35
C PHE A 161 16.48 0.44 3.01
N HIS A 162 16.93 1.48 2.32
CA HIS A 162 16.12 2.66 2.07
C HIS A 162 16.34 3.26 0.69
N GLY A 163 15.37 4.07 0.24
CA GLY A 163 15.42 4.72 -1.06
C GLY A 163 14.09 5.36 -1.45
N TYR A 164 13.88 5.47 -2.75
CA TYR A 164 12.73 6.12 -3.37
C TYR A 164 11.93 5.14 -4.20
N MET A 165 10.65 5.39 -4.32
CA MET A 165 9.75 4.62 -5.16
C MET A 165 8.64 5.50 -5.71
N ARG A 166 8.25 5.18 -6.94
CA ARG A 166 7.08 5.78 -7.60
C ARG A 166 6.50 4.76 -8.58
N PHE A 167 5.31 5.04 -9.07
CA PHE A 167 4.83 4.30 -10.24
C PHE A 167 5.72 4.61 -11.45
N ASP A 168 5.98 3.62 -12.30
CA ASP A 168 6.76 3.82 -13.54
C ASP A 168 5.98 4.66 -14.56
N GLU A 169 4.64 4.53 -14.59
CA GLU A 169 3.76 5.42 -15.36
C GLU A 169 3.34 6.62 -14.47
N PRO A 170 3.47 7.86 -14.96
CA PRO A 170 3.06 9.05 -14.20
C PRO A 170 1.54 9.24 -14.24
N GLY A 171 1.03 10.08 -13.34
CA GLY A 171 -0.34 10.61 -13.39
C GLY A 171 -1.32 9.97 -12.40
N GLN A 172 -0.86 9.11 -11.47
CA GLN A 172 -1.73 8.60 -10.42
C GLN A 172 -2.17 9.73 -9.47
N THR A 173 -3.43 9.66 -9.04
CA THR A 173 -3.92 10.54 -7.98
C THR A 173 -3.18 10.23 -6.68
N GLN A 174 -2.69 11.25 -6.01
CA GLN A 174 -2.01 11.12 -4.73
C GLN A 174 -3.05 11.04 -3.60
N ASP A 175 -3.58 9.85 -3.37
CA ASP A 175 -4.58 9.56 -2.35
C ASP A 175 -4.12 8.42 -1.42
N ALA A 176 -4.95 8.06 -0.44
CA ALA A 176 -4.64 7.01 0.52
C ALA A 176 -4.49 5.62 -0.15
N ALA A 177 -5.22 5.34 -1.23
CA ALA A 177 -5.13 4.08 -1.95
C ALA A 177 -3.79 3.97 -2.70
N THR A 178 -3.40 5.04 -3.39
CA THR A 178 -2.11 5.15 -4.09
C THR A 178 -0.94 5.06 -3.11
N LEU A 179 -1.02 5.80 -1.99
CA LEU A 179 0.01 5.76 -0.95
C LEU A 179 0.15 4.37 -0.34
N ALA A 180 -0.95 3.70 -0.01
CA ALA A 180 -0.92 2.34 0.52
C ALA A 180 -0.24 1.36 -0.46
N CYS A 181 -0.55 1.47 -1.76
CA CYS A 181 0.10 0.67 -2.78
C CYS A 181 1.60 0.93 -2.85
N LEU A 182 2.03 2.19 -2.81
CA LEU A 182 3.45 2.57 -2.85
C LEU A 182 4.22 2.06 -1.63
N VAL A 183 3.69 2.28 -0.43
CA VAL A 183 4.40 1.93 0.82
C VAL A 183 4.69 0.43 0.90
N ASP A 184 3.76 -0.45 0.49
CA ASP A 184 3.98 -1.90 0.49
C ASP A 184 4.94 -2.39 -0.62
N THR A 185 5.30 -1.51 -1.57
CA THR A 185 6.28 -1.85 -2.62
C THR A 185 7.67 -2.10 -2.04
N TRP A 186 8.01 -1.43 -0.93
CA TRP A 186 9.32 -1.55 -0.30
C TRP A 186 9.46 -2.87 0.44
N PRO A 187 10.56 -3.62 0.22
CA PRO A 187 10.77 -4.90 0.90
C PRO A 187 10.84 -4.74 2.42
N ALA A 188 10.41 -5.77 3.15
CA ALA A 188 10.49 -5.77 4.61
C ALA A 188 11.93 -5.54 5.08
N GLY A 189 12.12 -4.61 6.04
CA GLY A 189 13.45 -4.20 6.53
C GLY A 189 14.32 -5.33 7.09
N VAL A 190 13.74 -6.48 7.44
CA VAL A 190 14.49 -7.66 7.89
C VAL A 190 15.17 -8.44 6.76
N LEU A 191 14.73 -8.27 5.50
CA LEU A 191 15.26 -9.06 4.38
C LEU A 191 16.76 -8.91 4.13
N PRO A 192 17.41 -7.76 4.33
CA PRO A 192 18.87 -7.66 4.26
C PRO A 192 19.62 -8.59 5.22
N MET A 193 19.04 -8.89 6.39
CA MET A 193 19.66 -9.75 7.40
C MET A 193 19.65 -11.24 7.01
N LEU A 194 18.78 -11.65 6.12
CA LEU A 194 18.76 -13.01 5.61
C LEU A 194 19.94 -13.26 4.66
N SER A 195 20.56 -14.44 4.76
CA SER A 195 21.69 -14.83 3.88
C SER A 195 21.25 -15.53 2.59
N LYS A 196 19.95 -15.81 2.45
CA LYS A 196 19.33 -16.44 1.26
C LYS A 196 17.86 -16.08 1.18
N PRO A 197 17.25 -16.11 -0.03
CA PRO A 197 15.83 -15.90 -0.19
C PRO A 197 14.99 -16.84 0.68
N ALA A 198 13.99 -16.28 1.35
CA ALA A 198 13.00 -17.02 2.12
C ALA A 198 11.59 -16.45 1.79
N PRO A 199 10.57 -17.31 1.76
CA PRO A 199 9.19 -16.85 1.65
C PRO A 199 8.85 -15.94 2.84
N ALA A 200 8.27 -14.79 2.54
CA ALA A 200 7.74 -13.86 3.55
C ALA A 200 6.39 -13.34 3.09
N SER A 201 5.44 -13.23 4.00
CA SER A 201 4.13 -12.63 3.77
C SER A 201 3.63 -11.95 5.02
N SER A 202 2.90 -10.86 4.87
CA SER A 202 2.23 -10.18 5.97
C SER A 202 0.93 -10.91 6.32
N LEU A 203 0.66 -11.06 7.63
CA LEU A 203 -0.64 -11.50 8.13
C LEU A 203 -1.56 -10.30 8.34
N THR A 204 -1.00 -9.24 8.93
CA THR A 204 -1.68 -7.98 9.17
C THR A 204 -0.75 -6.82 8.83
N TRP A 205 -1.36 -5.72 8.45
CA TRP A 205 -0.65 -4.47 8.18
C TRP A 205 -1.48 -3.29 8.67
N THR A 206 -0.88 -2.42 9.46
CA THR A 206 -1.52 -1.21 9.97
C THR A 206 -0.75 0.01 9.47
N MET A 207 -1.49 1.00 8.99
CA MET A 207 -0.96 2.31 8.61
C MET A 207 -1.74 3.41 9.32
N GLU A 208 -1.01 4.39 9.83
CA GLU A 208 -1.56 5.63 10.37
C GLU A 208 -1.13 6.81 9.50
N LEU A 209 -2.10 7.62 9.08
CA LEU A 209 -1.89 8.79 8.24
C LEU A 209 -1.87 10.02 9.15
N LEU A 210 -0.70 10.60 9.35
CA LEU A 210 -0.51 11.79 10.20
C LEU A 210 -0.99 13.06 9.48
N GLU A 211 -0.90 13.07 8.15
CA GLU A 211 -1.34 14.13 7.25
C GLU A 211 -2.24 13.53 6.16
N ASP A 212 -3.02 14.36 5.47
CA ASP A 212 -3.80 13.92 4.33
C ASP A 212 -2.86 13.71 3.13
N PRO A 213 -2.84 12.52 2.49
CA PRO A 213 -1.99 12.29 1.33
C PRO A 213 -2.22 13.26 0.17
N LEU A 214 -3.43 13.81 0.03
CA LEU A 214 -3.76 14.82 -0.99
C LEU A 214 -3.03 16.16 -0.77
N GLU A 215 -2.58 16.44 0.46
CA GLU A 215 -1.88 17.66 0.84
C GLU A 215 -0.34 17.52 0.76
N LEU A 216 0.17 16.32 0.48
CA LEU A 216 1.60 16.07 0.40
C LEU A 216 2.17 16.49 -0.96
N GLU A 217 3.33 17.12 -0.96
CA GLU A 217 4.10 17.43 -2.18
C GLU A 217 4.86 16.18 -2.65
N PRO A 218 4.63 15.69 -3.87
CA PRO A 218 5.38 14.56 -4.40
C PRO A 218 6.83 14.94 -4.65
N VAL A 219 7.75 14.00 -4.43
CA VAL A 219 9.15 14.15 -4.82
C VAL A 219 9.29 13.71 -6.28
N ASP A 220 9.57 14.65 -7.17
CA ASP A 220 9.85 14.36 -8.58
C ASP A 220 11.25 13.76 -8.77
N PHE A 221 11.35 12.69 -9.55
CA PHE A 221 12.62 12.10 -9.99
C PHE A 221 12.48 11.23 -11.25
#